data_61ac885738db014b1863003b7046198f
#
_entry.id   61ac885738db014b1863003b7046198f
#
_cell.length_a   1.000
_cell.length_b   1.000
_cell.length_c   1.000
_cell.angle_alpha   90.00
_cell.angle_beta   90.00
_cell.angle_gamma   90.00
#
_symmetry.space_group_name_H-M   'P 1'
#
loop_
_entity.id
_entity.type
_entity.pdbx_description
1 polymer ?
#
loop_
_entity_poly.entity_id
_entity_poly.type
_entity_poly.pdbx_seq_one_letter_code
_entity_poly.pdbx_strand_id
1 'polypeptide(L)'
;MRVFKFGGASVKDAEGIKNVHHVLKTVGYEDVILVVSAMGKTTNALEEVIKNYFDKSPELNSSVQEVKKYHNQIVLDLFEDESHPVFEAVNAQFSDLEYFLAHNKSPNYNFVYDQIVSFGELISTTILSHFMSFMGIETQWVDVRNLVKTNSNYRDAEVDWDQTKKNITKTIKSKSLNITQGFLGSDENNFTT
;
A
#
# COMPACT_ATOMS: atom_id res chain seq x y z
N MET A 1 -3.57 3.77 -22.65
CA MET A 1 -3.45 3.65 -21.17
C MET A 1 -2.55 4.75 -20.65
N ARG A 2 -2.95 5.42 -19.56
CA ARG A 2 -2.20 6.49 -18.88
C ARG A 2 -1.75 6.00 -17.52
N VAL A 3 -0.63 6.50 -17.01
CA VAL A 3 -0.17 6.21 -15.65
C VAL A 3 -0.15 7.52 -14.86
N PHE A 4 -0.85 7.56 -13.74
CA PHE A 4 -0.81 8.66 -12.79
C PHE A 4 -0.15 8.20 -11.51
N LYS A 5 0.71 9.06 -10.94
CA LYS A 5 1.32 8.80 -9.65
C LYS A 5 0.91 9.87 -8.64
N PHE A 6 0.42 9.43 -7.48
CA PHE A 6 0.16 10.29 -6.33
C PHE A 6 1.10 9.93 -5.19
N GLY A 7 1.91 10.90 -4.77
CA GLY A 7 2.81 10.74 -3.63
C GLY A 7 2.08 10.88 -2.29
N GLY A 8 2.74 10.48 -1.21
CA GLY A 8 2.17 10.46 0.14
C GLY A 8 1.58 11.80 0.61
N ALA A 9 2.16 12.92 0.22
CA ALA A 9 1.62 14.24 0.54
C ALA A 9 0.25 14.52 -0.12
N SER A 10 -0.02 13.90 -1.28
CA SER A 10 -1.27 14.06 -2.02
C SER A 10 -2.41 13.18 -1.45
N VAL A 11 -2.08 12.17 -0.65
CA VAL A 11 -3.02 11.21 -0.07
C VAL A 11 -2.91 11.15 1.45
N LYS A 12 -2.39 12.21 2.08
CA LYS A 12 -2.07 12.26 3.51
C LYS A 12 -3.30 12.26 4.45
N ASP A 13 -4.47 12.57 3.95
CA ASP A 13 -5.71 12.72 4.71
C ASP A 13 -6.93 12.48 3.81
N ALA A 14 -8.12 12.50 4.39
CA ALA A 14 -9.37 12.32 3.66
C ALA A 14 -9.56 13.35 2.54
N GLU A 15 -9.17 14.59 2.76
CA GLU A 15 -9.28 15.65 1.74
C GLU A 15 -8.34 15.37 0.55
N GLY A 16 -7.14 14.88 0.80
CA GLY A 16 -6.23 14.43 -0.26
C GLY A 16 -6.84 13.30 -1.11
N ILE A 17 -7.46 12.31 -0.47
CA ILE A 17 -8.16 11.20 -1.16
C ILE A 17 -9.34 11.73 -2.01
N LYS A 18 -10.17 12.62 -1.45
CA LYS A 18 -11.28 13.27 -2.18
C LYS A 18 -10.76 14.09 -3.37
N ASN A 19 -9.61 14.76 -3.21
CA ASN A 19 -8.99 15.49 -4.31
C ASN A 19 -8.48 14.54 -5.43
N VAL A 20 -7.91 13.38 -5.12
CA VAL A 20 -7.57 12.36 -6.13
C VAL A 20 -8.79 11.97 -6.95
N HIS A 21 -9.93 11.73 -6.30
CA HIS A 21 -11.19 11.45 -6.98
C HIS A 21 -11.62 12.61 -7.89
N HIS A 22 -11.55 13.84 -7.41
CA HIS A 22 -11.88 15.04 -8.21
C HIS A 22 -10.99 15.16 -9.46
N VAL A 23 -9.68 14.97 -9.31
CA VAL A 23 -8.73 14.98 -10.44
C VAL A 23 -9.11 13.90 -11.45
N LEU A 24 -9.36 12.66 -11.01
CA LEU A 24 -9.72 11.55 -11.89
C LEU A 24 -11.04 11.81 -12.63
N LYS A 25 -12.04 12.40 -11.97
CA LYS A 25 -13.28 12.82 -12.65
C LYS A 25 -13.04 13.89 -13.71
N THR A 26 -12.12 14.82 -13.48
CA THR A 26 -11.83 15.91 -14.41
C THR A 26 -11.06 15.43 -15.64
N VAL A 27 -10.03 14.57 -15.44
CA VAL A 27 -9.14 14.14 -16.53
C VAL A 27 -9.55 12.81 -17.17
N GLY A 28 -10.54 12.12 -16.60
CA GLY A 28 -10.98 10.77 -16.97
C GLY A 28 -10.14 9.68 -16.30
N TYR A 29 -10.80 8.59 -15.91
CA TYR A 29 -10.19 7.46 -15.20
C TYR A 29 -10.18 6.15 -16.01
N GLU A 30 -10.79 6.13 -17.18
CA GLU A 30 -10.72 4.97 -18.07
C GLU A 30 -9.30 4.79 -18.62
N ASP A 31 -8.87 3.55 -18.74
CA ASP A 31 -7.52 3.19 -19.18
C ASP A 31 -6.40 3.85 -18.33
N VAL A 32 -6.62 3.94 -17.03
CA VAL A 32 -5.67 4.51 -16.07
C VAL A 32 -5.07 3.44 -15.17
N ILE A 33 -3.76 3.51 -14.98
CA ILE A 33 -3.05 2.88 -13.86
C ILE A 33 -2.72 3.98 -12.86
N LEU A 34 -3.26 3.85 -11.67
CA LEU A 34 -3.05 4.78 -10.56
C LEU A 34 -2.04 4.18 -9.60
N VAL A 35 -0.85 4.75 -9.56
CA VAL A 35 0.23 4.34 -8.66
C VAL A 35 0.24 5.26 -7.45
N VAL A 36 0.11 4.70 -6.25
CA VAL A 36 -0.03 5.49 -5.03
C VAL A 36 0.98 5.05 -3.98
N SER A 37 1.61 6.04 -3.34
CA SER A 37 2.56 5.83 -2.24
C SER A 37 1.84 5.74 -0.89
N ALA A 38 2.57 5.37 0.16
CA ALA A 38 2.10 5.42 1.54
C ALA A 38 1.55 6.81 1.91
N MET A 39 0.53 6.87 2.77
CA MET A 39 -0.13 8.11 3.19
C MET A 39 0.77 8.97 4.08
N GLY A 40 0.92 10.24 3.74
CA GLY A 40 1.59 11.23 4.59
C GLY A 40 3.02 10.83 4.99
N LYS A 41 3.21 10.61 6.29
CA LYS A 41 4.49 10.20 6.89
C LYS A 41 4.49 8.73 7.36
N THR A 42 3.63 7.89 6.81
CA THR A 42 3.49 6.49 7.23
C THR A 42 4.81 5.72 7.11
N THR A 43 5.61 5.96 6.06
CA THR A 43 6.93 5.33 5.90
C THR A 43 7.82 5.61 7.10
N ASN A 44 7.91 6.87 7.55
CA ASN A 44 8.71 7.25 8.74
C ASN A 44 8.16 6.58 10.02
N ALA A 45 6.84 6.48 10.16
CA ALA A 45 6.24 5.82 11.32
C ALA A 45 6.51 4.31 11.32
N LEU A 46 6.50 3.66 10.16
CA LEU A 46 6.87 2.25 10.02
C LEU A 46 8.38 2.03 10.22
N GLU A 47 9.23 2.99 9.87
CA GLU A 47 10.66 2.95 10.22
C GLU A 47 10.87 2.98 11.75
N GLU A 48 10.06 3.73 12.49
CA GLU A 48 10.10 3.69 13.96
C GLU A 48 9.62 2.34 14.52
N VAL A 49 8.60 1.72 13.88
CA VAL A 49 8.19 0.34 14.21
C VAL A 49 9.36 -0.64 14.01
N ILE A 50 10.09 -0.53 12.89
CA ILE A 50 11.26 -1.38 12.61
C ILE A 50 12.34 -1.19 13.66
N LYS A 51 12.65 0.05 14.00
CA LYS A 51 13.63 0.36 15.04
C LYS A 51 13.23 -0.28 16.38
N ASN A 52 11.99 -0.07 16.82
CA ASN A 52 11.46 -0.65 18.06
C ASN A 52 11.49 -2.19 18.04
N TYR A 53 11.24 -2.80 16.87
CA TYR A 53 11.33 -4.24 16.68
C TYR A 53 12.75 -4.77 16.92
N PHE A 54 13.78 -4.18 16.30
CA PHE A 54 15.17 -4.61 16.47
C PHE A 54 15.72 -4.31 17.83
N ASP A 55 15.35 -3.17 18.42
CA ASP A 55 15.72 -2.75 19.78
C ASP A 55 14.99 -3.57 20.86
N LYS A 56 14.02 -4.41 20.50
CA LYS A 56 13.13 -5.11 21.44
C LYS A 56 12.47 -4.17 22.44
N SER A 57 12.12 -2.97 21.96
CA SER A 57 11.54 -1.91 22.76
C SER A 57 10.15 -2.27 23.28
N PRO A 58 9.79 -1.90 24.52
CA PRO A 58 8.40 -2.01 24.99
C PRO A 58 7.43 -1.13 24.21
N GLU A 59 7.94 -0.17 23.43
CA GLU A 59 7.15 0.76 22.63
C GLU A 59 6.75 0.19 21.27
N LEU A 60 7.18 -1.05 20.91
CA LEU A 60 6.85 -1.65 19.63
C LEU A 60 5.33 -1.68 19.38
N ASN A 61 4.56 -2.14 20.34
CA ASN A 61 3.11 -2.23 20.18
C ASN A 61 2.46 -0.84 20.05
N SER A 62 2.87 0.13 20.85
CA SER A 62 2.33 1.50 20.77
C SER A 62 2.66 2.15 19.42
N SER A 63 3.85 1.94 18.87
CA SER A 63 4.21 2.48 17.54
C SER A 63 3.36 1.89 16.42
N VAL A 64 3.02 0.59 16.46
CA VAL A 64 2.06 -0.02 15.51
C VAL A 64 0.66 0.59 15.67
N GLN A 65 0.20 0.76 16.92
CA GLN A 65 -1.13 1.32 17.20
C GLN A 65 -1.26 2.79 16.74
N GLU A 66 -0.19 3.58 16.80
CA GLU A 66 -0.19 4.95 16.26
C GLU A 66 -0.40 4.95 14.73
N VAL A 67 0.30 4.08 13.99
CA VAL A 67 0.09 3.93 12.54
C VAL A 67 -1.35 3.50 12.25
N LYS A 68 -1.87 2.53 13.00
CA LYS A 68 -3.24 2.04 12.84
C LYS A 68 -4.27 3.14 13.12
N LYS A 69 -4.10 3.90 14.18
CA LYS A 69 -4.99 5.01 14.56
C LYS A 69 -5.04 6.08 13.47
N TYR A 70 -3.89 6.44 12.90
CA TYR A 70 -3.82 7.43 11.82
C TYR A 70 -4.65 6.99 10.60
N HIS A 71 -4.50 5.75 10.15
CA HIS A 71 -5.24 5.25 8.98
C HIS A 71 -6.73 5.07 9.28
N ASN A 72 -7.08 4.57 10.46
CA ASN A 72 -8.48 4.44 10.87
C ASN A 72 -9.19 5.80 10.93
N GLN A 73 -8.49 6.86 11.36
CA GLN A 73 -9.08 8.20 11.33
C GLN A 73 -9.38 8.66 9.91
N ILE A 74 -8.45 8.41 8.96
CA ILE A 74 -8.69 8.74 7.54
C ILE A 74 -9.90 7.96 7.00
N VAL A 75 -10.03 6.69 7.35
CA VAL A 75 -11.18 5.86 6.93
C VAL A 75 -12.47 6.42 7.51
N LEU A 76 -12.51 6.78 8.79
CA LEU A 76 -13.68 7.41 9.43
C LEU A 76 -14.08 8.71 8.74
N ASP A 77 -13.11 9.56 8.41
CA ASP A 77 -13.35 10.86 7.75
C ASP A 77 -13.84 10.71 6.29
N LEU A 78 -13.62 9.54 5.68
CA LEU A 78 -14.04 9.25 4.30
C LEU A 78 -15.43 8.59 4.22
N PHE A 79 -15.73 7.66 5.13
CA PHE A 79 -16.89 6.78 4.99
C PHE A 79 -18.02 7.05 5.98
N GLU A 80 -17.76 7.74 7.08
CA GLU A 80 -18.74 8.10 8.12
C GLU A 80 -19.54 6.91 8.71
N ASP A 81 -19.25 5.69 8.29
CA ASP A 81 -19.92 4.44 8.66
C ASP A 81 -18.89 3.36 9.00
N GLU A 82 -18.78 3.03 10.27
CA GLU A 82 -17.85 2.03 10.79
C GLU A 82 -18.16 0.59 10.31
N SER A 83 -19.34 0.35 9.74
CA SER A 83 -19.71 -0.95 9.17
C SER A 83 -19.19 -1.15 7.74
N HIS A 84 -18.60 -0.10 7.12
CA HIS A 84 -18.09 -0.22 5.77
C HIS A 84 -16.95 -1.25 5.67
N PRO A 85 -16.95 -2.14 4.64
CA PRO A 85 -15.96 -3.23 4.51
C PRO A 85 -14.50 -2.80 4.51
N VAL A 86 -14.19 -1.53 4.25
CA VAL A 86 -12.83 -0.98 4.31
C VAL A 86 -12.19 -1.13 5.70
N PHE A 87 -12.99 -1.02 6.78
CA PHE A 87 -12.46 -1.18 8.14
C PHE A 87 -11.92 -2.59 8.37
N GLU A 88 -12.65 -3.60 7.89
CA GLU A 88 -12.19 -4.99 7.96
C GLU A 88 -10.93 -5.18 7.10
N ALA A 89 -10.92 -4.67 5.87
CA ALA A 89 -9.79 -4.79 4.96
C ALA A 89 -8.50 -4.13 5.52
N VAL A 90 -8.61 -2.94 6.11
CA VAL A 90 -7.49 -2.24 6.75
C VAL A 90 -7.04 -2.97 8.03
N ASN A 91 -7.97 -3.43 8.86
CA ASN A 91 -7.65 -4.19 10.06
C ASN A 91 -6.95 -5.52 9.74
N ALA A 92 -7.33 -6.21 8.65
CA ALA A 92 -6.66 -7.42 8.21
C ALA A 92 -5.18 -7.16 7.89
N GLN A 93 -4.86 -6.06 7.20
CA GLN A 93 -3.46 -5.70 6.89
C GLN A 93 -2.65 -5.36 8.16
N PHE A 94 -3.24 -4.71 9.15
CA PHE A 94 -2.57 -4.51 10.44
C PHE A 94 -2.37 -5.83 11.20
N SER A 95 -3.31 -6.75 11.11
CA SER A 95 -3.15 -8.10 11.69
C SER A 95 -2.01 -8.87 11.00
N ASP A 96 -1.85 -8.74 9.69
CA ASP A 96 -0.74 -9.34 8.94
C ASP A 96 0.61 -8.72 9.37
N LEU A 97 0.67 -7.39 9.56
CA LEU A 97 1.86 -6.71 10.09
C LEU A 97 2.21 -7.21 11.49
N GLU A 98 1.22 -7.26 12.41
CA GLU A 98 1.41 -7.75 13.78
C GLU A 98 1.84 -9.23 13.78
N TYR A 99 1.26 -10.05 12.90
CA TYR A 99 1.64 -11.45 12.73
C TYR A 99 3.10 -11.57 12.25
N PHE A 100 3.51 -10.77 11.26
CA PHE A 100 4.90 -10.75 10.80
C PHE A 100 5.85 -10.38 11.93
N LEU A 101 5.57 -9.31 12.68
CA LEU A 101 6.40 -8.85 13.81
C LEU A 101 6.54 -9.93 14.89
N ALA A 102 5.47 -10.70 15.17
CA ALA A 102 5.48 -11.74 16.18
C ALA A 102 6.23 -13.02 15.76
N HIS A 103 6.24 -13.34 14.47
CA HIS A 103 6.72 -14.64 13.98
C HIS A 103 8.00 -14.59 13.16
N ASN A 104 8.40 -13.40 12.69
CA ASN A 104 9.64 -13.25 11.93
C ASN A 104 10.85 -13.62 12.77
N LYS A 105 11.73 -14.45 12.19
CA LYS A 105 12.98 -14.88 12.82
C LYS A 105 14.23 -14.40 12.05
N SER A 106 14.02 -13.73 10.91
CA SER A 106 15.14 -13.22 10.12
C SER A 106 15.83 -12.08 10.85
N PRO A 107 17.15 -12.13 11.04
CA PRO A 107 17.92 -11.01 11.57
C PRO A 107 18.29 -9.99 10.50
N ASN A 108 17.94 -10.24 9.22
CA ASN A 108 18.30 -9.36 8.11
C ASN A 108 17.45 -8.09 8.13
N TYR A 109 18.09 -6.96 8.48
CA TYR A 109 17.43 -5.67 8.56
C TYR A 109 16.75 -5.26 7.25
N ASN A 110 17.42 -5.43 6.10
CA ASN A 110 16.88 -5.01 4.81
C ASN A 110 15.65 -5.84 4.42
N PHE A 111 15.68 -7.15 4.68
CA PHE A 111 14.51 -8.02 4.50
C PHE A 111 13.33 -7.52 5.35
N VAL A 112 13.56 -7.34 6.66
CA VAL A 112 12.49 -6.90 7.59
C VAL A 112 11.97 -5.52 7.20
N TYR A 113 12.84 -4.61 6.77
CA TYR A 113 12.47 -3.30 6.29
C TYR A 113 11.47 -3.37 5.15
N ASP A 114 11.78 -4.11 4.09
CA ASP A 114 10.91 -4.22 2.92
C ASP A 114 9.55 -4.86 3.27
N GLN A 115 9.54 -5.90 4.14
CA GLN A 115 8.28 -6.50 4.59
C GLN A 115 7.40 -5.50 5.35
N ILE A 116 7.96 -4.73 6.28
CA ILE A 116 7.19 -3.81 7.15
C ILE A 116 6.78 -2.54 6.42
N VAL A 117 7.71 -1.88 5.72
CA VAL A 117 7.43 -0.59 5.07
C VAL A 117 6.37 -0.74 3.98
N SER A 118 6.32 -1.88 3.29
CA SER A 118 5.34 -2.16 2.24
C SER A 118 3.87 -2.03 2.70
N PHE A 119 3.59 -2.24 3.98
CA PHE A 119 2.22 -2.07 4.51
C PHE A 119 1.70 -0.64 4.34
N GLY A 120 2.58 0.36 4.31
CA GLY A 120 2.19 1.75 4.05
C GLY A 120 1.49 1.92 2.71
N GLU A 121 2.05 1.37 1.65
CA GLU A 121 1.50 1.42 0.30
C GLU A 121 0.28 0.50 0.16
N LEU A 122 0.31 -0.68 0.76
CA LEU A 122 -0.82 -1.62 0.72
C LEU A 122 -2.06 -1.02 1.37
N ILE A 123 -1.95 -0.47 2.58
CA ILE A 123 -3.05 0.16 3.30
C ILE A 123 -3.56 1.39 2.52
N SER A 124 -2.65 2.25 2.05
CA SER A 124 -2.99 3.44 1.27
C SER A 124 -3.84 3.11 0.06
N THR A 125 -3.41 2.15 -0.74
CA THR A 125 -4.11 1.77 -1.98
C THR A 125 -5.41 1.01 -1.70
N THR A 126 -5.49 0.26 -0.60
CA THR A 126 -6.73 -0.38 -0.15
C THR A 126 -7.78 0.68 0.20
N ILE A 127 -7.43 1.67 1.02
CA ILE A 127 -8.35 2.76 1.39
C ILE A 127 -8.83 3.50 0.14
N LEU A 128 -7.87 3.88 -0.74
CA LEU A 128 -8.22 4.60 -1.96
C LEU A 128 -9.12 3.79 -2.88
N SER A 129 -8.86 2.50 -3.06
CA SER A 129 -9.69 1.63 -3.92
C SER A 129 -11.11 1.51 -3.40
N HIS A 130 -11.29 1.31 -2.09
CA HIS A 130 -12.61 1.29 -1.47
C HIS A 130 -13.33 2.63 -1.63
N PHE A 131 -12.63 3.75 -1.45
CA PHE A 131 -13.22 5.07 -1.61
C PHE A 131 -13.64 5.33 -3.07
N MET A 132 -12.82 4.99 -4.07
CA MET A 132 -13.20 5.14 -5.48
C MET A 132 -14.44 4.30 -5.81
N SER A 133 -14.51 3.07 -5.32
CA SER A 133 -15.69 2.20 -5.50
C SER A 133 -16.93 2.79 -4.80
N PHE A 134 -16.79 3.31 -3.60
CA PHE A 134 -17.86 4.01 -2.86
C PHE A 134 -18.38 5.24 -3.63
N MET A 135 -17.50 5.95 -4.32
CA MET A 135 -17.84 7.08 -5.19
C MET A 135 -18.36 6.67 -6.58
N GLY A 136 -18.62 5.38 -6.81
CA GLY A 136 -19.20 4.84 -8.03
C GLY A 136 -18.22 4.66 -9.20
N ILE A 137 -16.92 4.67 -8.94
CA ILE A 137 -15.90 4.36 -9.93
C ILE A 137 -15.52 2.88 -9.81
N GLU A 138 -15.78 2.10 -10.85
CA GLU A 138 -15.33 0.70 -10.90
C GLU A 138 -13.79 0.64 -10.89
N THR A 139 -13.23 -0.03 -9.90
CA THR A 139 -11.79 -0.15 -9.72
C THR A 139 -11.33 -1.60 -9.76
N GLN A 140 -10.10 -1.80 -10.23
CA GLN A 140 -9.34 -3.02 -10.01
C GLN A 140 -8.17 -2.69 -9.08
N TRP A 141 -8.22 -3.12 -7.82
CA TRP A 141 -7.05 -3.09 -6.95
C TRP A 141 -6.10 -4.24 -7.33
N VAL A 142 -4.84 -3.92 -7.54
CA VAL A 142 -3.82 -4.87 -7.97
C VAL A 142 -2.62 -4.77 -7.04
N ASP A 143 -2.30 -5.87 -6.37
CA ASP A 143 -1.05 -5.97 -5.61
C ASP A 143 0.14 -5.98 -6.58
N VAL A 144 0.95 -4.92 -6.53
CA VAL A 144 2.10 -4.75 -7.42
C VAL A 144 3.13 -5.86 -7.29
N ARG A 145 3.21 -6.52 -6.14
CA ARG A 145 4.10 -7.66 -5.88
C ARG A 145 3.79 -8.87 -6.79
N ASN A 146 2.54 -8.95 -7.28
CA ASN A 146 2.15 -9.93 -8.29
C ASN A 146 2.56 -9.51 -9.71
N LEU A 147 2.88 -8.25 -9.92
CA LEU A 147 3.25 -7.69 -11.22
C LEU A 147 4.76 -7.55 -11.38
N VAL A 148 5.39 -6.81 -10.46
CA VAL A 148 6.81 -6.48 -10.49
C VAL A 148 7.60 -7.60 -9.79
N LYS A 149 8.38 -8.34 -10.58
CA LYS A 149 9.26 -9.39 -10.07
C LYS A 149 10.69 -8.91 -10.03
N THR A 150 11.41 -9.32 -9.00
CA THR A 150 12.76 -8.84 -8.69
C THR A 150 13.66 -10.00 -8.22
N ASN A 151 14.95 -9.71 -8.09
CA ASN A 151 15.83 -10.54 -7.26
C ASN A 151 15.59 -10.26 -5.76
N SER A 152 16.25 -11.01 -4.88
CA SER A 152 16.15 -10.90 -3.42
C SER A 152 17.18 -9.95 -2.80
N ASN A 153 17.62 -8.92 -3.53
CA ASN A 153 18.50 -7.89 -3.00
C ASN A 153 17.68 -6.78 -2.31
N TYR A 154 17.21 -7.09 -1.09
CA TYR A 154 16.28 -6.21 -0.34
C TYR A 154 16.80 -4.78 -0.22
N ARG A 155 15.92 -3.78 -0.41
CA ARG A 155 16.13 -2.34 -0.50
C ARG A 155 16.88 -1.85 -1.74
N ASP A 156 17.41 -2.74 -2.56
CA ASP A 156 18.13 -2.42 -3.81
C ASP A 156 17.89 -3.52 -4.86
N ALA A 157 16.63 -3.97 -4.95
CA ALA A 157 16.25 -5.07 -5.80
C ALA A 157 16.22 -4.68 -7.28
N GLU A 158 16.74 -5.56 -8.12
CA GLU A 158 16.71 -5.41 -9.57
C GLU A 158 15.48 -6.06 -10.16
N VAL A 159 14.81 -5.34 -11.07
CA VAL A 159 13.57 -5.79 -11.70
C VAL A 159 13.85 -6.80 -12.82
N ASP A 160 13.17 -7.94 -12.78
CA ASP A 160 13.01 -8.84 -13.92
C ASP A 160 11.98 -8.24 -14.90
N TRP A 161 12.48 -7.52 -15.89
CA TRP A 161 11.64 -6.82 -16.86
C TRP A 161 10.83 -7.74 -17.75
N ASP A 162 11.32 -8.91 -18.07
CA ASP A 162 10.63 -9.88 -18.94
C ASP A 162 9.42 -10.48 -18.21
N GLN A 163 9.61 -10.90 -16.96
CA GLN A 163 8.52 -11.44 -16.16
C GLN A 163 7.53 -10.37 -15.78
N THR A 164 8.01 -9.20 -15.37
CA THR A 164 7.18 -8.03 -15.01
C THR A 164 6.28 -7.62 -16.17
N LYS A 165 6.83 -7.50 -17.39
CA LYS A 165 6.05 -7.17 -18.60
C LYS A 165 4.94 -8.18 -18.88
N LYS A 166 5.24 -9.47 -18.77
CA LYS A 166 4.24 -10.54 -18.95
C LYS A 166 3.11 -10.43 -17.93
N ASN A 167 3.45 -10.22 -16.67
CA ASN A 167 2.47 -10.10 -15.59
C ASN A 167 1.57 -8.87 -15.78
N ILE A 168 2.14 -7.70 -16.08
CA ILE A 168 1.40 -6.47 -16.31
C ILE A 168 0.43 -6.66 -17.48
N THR A 169 0.91 -7.18 -18.61
CA THR A 169 0.09 -7.39 -19.81
C THR A 169 -1.09 -8.34 -19.56
N LYS A 170 -0.90 -9.34 -18.72
CA LYS A 170 -1.94 -10.31 -18.36
C LYS A 170 -2.97 -9.76 -17.38
N THR A 171 -2.55 -8.91 -16.45
CA THR A 171 -3.34 -8.55 -15.26
C THR A 171 -4.07 -7.22 -15.42
N ILE A 172 -3.43 -6.23 -16.03
CA ILE A 172 -4.00 -4.89 -16.14
C ILE A 172 -5.16 -4.88 -17.14
N LYS A 173 -6.32 -4.45 -16.67
CA LYS A 173 -7.53 -4.35 -17.48
C LYS A 173 -7.61 -3.01 -18.20
N SER A 174 -7.95 -3.05 -19.48
CA SER A 174 -8.36 -1.87 -20.24
C SER A 174 -9.76 -1.40 -19.80
N LYS A 175 -10.06 -0.13 -20.04
CA LYS A 175 -11.35 0.51 -19.75
C LYS A 175 -11.75 0.53 -18.26
N SER A 176 -10.79 0.34 -17.35
CA SER A 176 -11.01 0.44 -15.92
C SER A 176 -9.95 1.27 -15.25
N LEU A 177 -10.20 1.69 -14.01
CA LEU A 177 -9.22 2.29 -13.13
C LEU A 177 -8.47 1.17 -12.39
N ASN A 178 -7.20 0.96 -12.72
CA ASN A 178 -6.35 0.02 -12.02
C ASN A 178 -5.58 0.76 -10.92
N ILE A 179 -5.72 0.37 -9.67
CA ILE A 179 -5.05 1.00 -8.52
C ILE A 179 -3.98 0.04 -7.99
N THR A 180 -2.76 0.54 -7.84
CA THR A 180 -1.62 -0.26 -7.39
C THR A 180 -0.62 0.56 -6.58
N GLN A 181 0.28 -0.13 -5.89
CA GLN A 181 1.33 0.45 -5.07
C GLN A 181 2.49 0.96 -5.94
N GLY A 182 3.22 1.95 -5.43
CA GLY A 182 4.55 2.30 -5.93
C GLY A 182 5.64 1.59 -5.13
N PHE A 183 6.87 1.63 -5.62
CA PHE A 183 8.07 1.20 -4.90
C PHE A 183 8.20 -0.27 -4.49
N LEU A 184 7.24 -1.10 -4.75
CA LEU A 184 7.21 -2.49 -4.30
C LEU A 184 7.37 -3.45 -5.47
N GLY A 185 8.00 -4.58 -5.19
CA GLY A 185 8.05 -5.78 -6.01
C GLY A 185 8.00 -7.03 -5.15
N SER A 186 8.28 -8.18 -5.74
CA SER A 186 8.52 -9.39 -4.98
C SER A 186 9.56 -10.28 -5.64
N ASP A 187 10.33 -10.99 -4.81
CA ASP A 187 11.29 -11.99 -5.25
C ASP A 187 10.60 -13.31 -5.65
N GLU A 188 11.40 -14.31 -6.02
CA GLU A 188 10.94 -15.65 -6.41
C GLU A 188 10.19 -16.41 -5.30
N ASN A 189 10.45 -16.06 -4.04
CA ASN A 189 9.79 -16.63 -2.86
C ASN A 189 8.54 -15.83 -2.45
N ASN A 190 8.16 -14.82 -3.23
CA ASN A 190 7.08 -13.86 -2.96
C ASN A 190 7.28 -13.00 -1.71
N PHE A 191 8.52 -12.82 -1.25
CA PHE A 191 8.84 -11.79 -0.28
C PHE A 191 8.88 -10.41 -0.94
N THR A 192 8.40 -9.40 -0.22
CA THR A 192 8.42 -8.00 -0.70
C THR A 192 9.86 -7.50 -0.83
N THR A 193 10.09 -6.74 -1.90
CA THR A 193 11.37 -6.09 -2.20
C THR A 193 11.15 -4.64 -2.58
#